data_c8b7a22dc378b6388915ccca1a4371b2
#
_entry.id   c8b7a22dc378b6388915ccca1a4371b2
#
_cell.length_a   1.000
_cell.length_b   1.000
_cell.length_c   1.000
_cell.angle_alpha   90.00
_cell.angle_beta   90.00
_cell.angle_gamma   90.00
#
_symmetry.space_group_name_H-M   'P 1'
#
loop_
_entity.id
_entity.type
_entity.pdbx_description
1 polymer ?
#
loop_
_entity_poly.entity_id
_entity_poly.type
_entity_poly.pdbx_seq_one_letter_code
_entity_poly.pdbx_strand_id
1 'polypeptide(L)'
;MKKVLWTIPLVTILCACGPSRRQVIVVGSKNFTEQVVLGEMLAQHLQKQTGLQVERRFYLGGTYICQQALLAGRIDVYVEYTGTALTTILKQPVEHNAEDVYNKVKELYASRFNLSVMPPLGFDDTFVLVVKGETARKDHIRTISGAVPYARHWRPGFGYEFMEREDGYEGLVKTYGLKFGAPPRAMDLGLLYRALLDQQVDVVAGNSTDAQLEARDFVVLQDNKHYFPPYQAVPIVRTQTLSQHPAVYGALEQLAGKISDADIRRLNYEVTTEHRDVAQAVQEFLRDKHLGD
;
A
#
# COMPACT_ATOMS: atom_id res chain seq x y z
N MET A 1 2.40 -78.54 33.84
CA MET A 1 2.48 -77.66 32.66
C MET A 1 1.56 -76.46 32.89
N LYS A 2 2.12 -75.26 33.28
CA LYS A 2 1.36 -74.04 33.56
C LYS A 2 1.38 -73.17 32.30
N LYS A 3 0.20 -72.92 31.72
CA LYS A 3 0.03 -71.96 30.57
C LYS A 3 0.00 -70.57 31.15
N VAL A 4 0.97 -69.71 30.72
CA VAL A 4 1.01 -68.25 31.02
C VAL A 4 0.26 -67.59 29.86
N LEU A 5 -0.90 -66.98 30.16
CA LEU A 5 -1.59 -66.06 29.23
C LEU A 5 -0.92 -64.68 29.33
N TRP A 6 -0.35 -64.25 28.18
CA TRP A 6 0.10 -62.88 28.00
C TRP A 6 -1.07 -62.05 27.49
N THR A 7 -1.57 -61.11 28.27
CA THR A 7 -2.50 -60.09 27.86
C THR A 7 -1.72 -58.90 27.36
N ILE A 8 -1.84 -58.61 26.05
CA ILE A 8 -1.26 -57.42 25.38
C ILE A 8 -2.26 -56.28 25.60
N PRO A 9 -1.86 -55.15 26.24
CA PRO A 9 -2.74 -54.00 26.31
C PRO A 9 -2.81 -53.32 24.97
N LEU A 10 -4.02 -53.18 24.42
CA LEU A 10 -4.32 -52.40 23.20
C LEU A 10 -4.23 -50.91 23.56
N VAL A 11 -3.11 -50.28 23.20
CA VAL A 11 -2.94 -48.81 23.32
C VAL A 11 -3.67 -48.15 22.18
N THR A 12 -4.86 -47.62 22.44
CA THR A 12 -5.61 -46.78 21.50
C THR A 12 -4.95 -45.40 21.45
N ILE A 13 -4.12 -45.16 20.41
CA ILE A 13 -3.58 -43.83 20.11
C ILE A 13 -4.73 -43.04 19.44
N LEU A 14 -5.37 -42.17 20.20
CA LEU A 14 -6.25 -41.13 19.70
C LEU A 14 -5.39 -40.10 18.99
N CYS A 15 -5.20 -40.24 17.68
CA CYS A 15 -4.72 -39.15 16.82
C CYS A 15 -5.78 -38.09 16.73
N ALA A 16 -5.77 -37.12 17.66
CA ALA A 16 -6.48 -35.86 17.54
C ALA A 16 -5.68 -34.93 16.63
N CYS A 17 -5.59 -35.27 15.32
CA CYS A 17 -5.14 -34.34 14.28
C CYS A 17 -6.37 -33.67 13.63
N GLY A 18 -7.02 -32.77 14.34
CA GLY A 18 -7.79 -31.71 13.72
C GLY A 18 -6.80 -30.65 13.24
N PRO A 19 -6.96 -30.06 12.03
CA PRO A 19 -6.13 -28.94 11.64
C PRO A 19 -6.35 -27.83 12.68
N SER A 20 -5.28 -27.50 13.40
CA SER A 20 -5.26 -26.35 14.30
C SER A 20 -5.61 -25.13 13.48
N ARG A 21 -6.83 -24.62 13.57
CA ARG A 21 -7.22 -23.33 13.00
C ARG A 21 -6.25 -22.30 13.57
N ARG A 22 -5.44 -21.70 12.71
CA ARG A 22 -4.55 -20.61 13.10
C ARG A 22 -5.44 -19.48 13.63
N GLN A 23 -5.48 -19.29 14.94
CA GLN A 23 -6.31 -18.25 15.59
C GLN A 23 -5.66 -16.86 15.48
N VAL A 24 -4.67 -16.72 14.62
CA VAL A 24 -3.89 -15.50 14.46
C VAL A 24 -3.96 -15.06 13.01
N ILE A 25 -4.41 -13.83 12.80
CA ILE A 25 -4.36 -13.13 11.50
C ILE A 25 -3.08 -12.32 11.43
N VAL A 26 -2.35 -12.46 10.35
CA VAL A 26 -1.09 -11.73 10.14
C VAL A 26 -1.32 -10.59 9.16
N VAL A 27 -1.22 -9.35 9.63
CA VAL A 27 -1.35 -8.13 8.81
C VAL A 27 0.04 -7.66 8.41
N GLY A 28 0.25 -7.51 7.10
CA GLY A 28 1.48 -6.96 6.54
C GLY A 28 1.37 -5.50 6.13
N SER A 29 2.51 -4.84 5.87
CA SER A 29 2.54 -3.54 5.19
C SER A 29 3.77 -3.37 4.32
N LYS A 30 3.67 -2.47 3.33
CA LYS A 30 4.83 -1.98 2.58
C LYS A 30 5.71 -1.09 3.46
N ASN A 31 6.85 -0.67 2.91
CA ASN A 31 7.93 0.03 3.61
C ASN A 31 7.84 1.57 3.55
N PHE A 32 6.66 2.14 3.79
CA PHE A 32 6.47 3.59 3.96
C PHE A 32 5.33 3.89 4.93
N THR A 33 5.30 5.13 5.45
CA THR A 33 4.47 5.52 6.61
C THR A 33 3.00 5.22 6.40
N GLU A 34 2.41 5.62 5.28
CA GLU A 34 0.99 5.38 5.01
C GLU A 34 0.63 3.90 5.10
N GLN A 35 1.47 3.04 4.55
CA GLN A 35 1.22 1.61 4.59
C GLN A 35 1.31 1.02 6.01
N VAL A 36 2.16 1.59 6.86
CA VAL A 36 2.21 1.20 8.29
C VAL A 36 0.95 1.68 9.01
N VAL A 37 0.47 2.89 8.72
CA VAL A 37 -0.80 3.43 9.24
C VAL A 37 -1.98 2.54 8.82
N LEU A 38 -2.06 2.20 7.53
CA LEU A 38 -3.12 1.32 7.01
C LEU A 38 -3.04 -0.10 7.58
N GLY A 39 -1.83 -0.64 7.71
CA GLY A 39 -1.60 -1.93 8.35
C GLY A 39 -2.07 -1.95 9.80
N GLU A 40 -1.74 -0.92 10.58
CA GLU A 40 -2.19 -0.78 11.97
C GLU A 40 -3.71 -0.61 12.06
N MET A 41 -4.30 0.14 11.12
CA MET A 41 -5.76 0.31 11.02
C MET A 41 -6.46 -1.04 10.78
N LEU A 42 -5.99 -1.83 9.82
CA LEU A 42 -6.50 -3.17 9.60
C LEU A 42 -6.32 -4.05 10.84
N ALA A 43 -5.16 -3.98 11.49
CA ALA A 43 -4.86 -4.82 12.64
C ALA A 43 -5.77 -4.53 13.83
N GLN A 44 -5.93 -3.27 14.21
CA GLN A 44 -6.81 -2.88 15.33
C GLN A 44 -8.28 -3.19 15.02
N HIS A 45 -8.74 -2.84 13.82
CA HIS A 45 -10.12 -3.07 13.42
C HIS A 45 -10.46 -4.57 13.37
N LEU A 46 -9.60 -5.40 12.75
CA LEU A 46 -9.79 -6.84 12.73
C LEU A 46 -9.78 -7.44 14.13
N GLN A 47 -8.85 -7.04 14.99
CA GLN A 47 -8.76 -7.53 16.37
C GLN A 47 -10.04 -7.19 17.14
N LYS A 48 -10.55 -5.96 16.99
CA LYS A 48 -11.77 -5.51 17.68
C LYS A 48 -13.02 -6.22 17.18
N GLN A 49 -13.21 -6.29 15.86
CA GLN A 49 -14.44 -6.80 15.25
C GLN A 49 -14.54 -8.34 15.26
N THR A 50 -13.41 -9.04 15.29
CA THR A 50 -13.41 -10.50 15.18
C THR A 50 -13.02 -11.21 16.47
N GLY A 51 -12.41 -10.52 17.42
CA GLY A 51 -11.80 -11.11 18.64
C GLY A 51 -10.58 -12.01 18.37
N LEU A 52 -10.12 -12.10 17.12
CA LEU A 52 -8.93 -12.88 16.78
C LEU A 52 -7.65 -12.16 17.22
N GLN A 53 -6.62 -12.92 17.52
CA GLN A 53 -5.29 -12.34 17.67
C GLN A 53 -4.77 -11.84 16.34
N VAL A 54 -4.11 -10.68 16.34
CA VAL A 54 -3.53 -10.07 15.12
C VAL A 54 -2.05 -9.84 15.33
N GLU A 55 -1.24 -10.52 14.50
CA GLU A 55 0.20 -10.29 14.40
C GLU A 55 0.48 -9.19 13.36
N ARG A 56 1.37 -8.28 13.69
CA ARG A 56 1.78 -7.16 12.84
C ARG A 56 3.13 -7.45 12.21
N ARG A 57 3.19 -7.46 10.88
CA ARG A 57 4.43 -7.61 10.09
C ARG A 57 4.56 -6.43 9.15
N PHE A 58 4.90 -5.29 9.72
CA PHE A 58 4.99 -4.04 8.98
C PHE A 58 6.38 -3.81 8.40
N TYR A 59 6.45 -2.88 7.42
CA TYR A 59 7.69 -2.45 6.79
C TYR A 59 8.47 -3.60 6.12
N LEU A 60 7.75 -4.51 5.47
CA LEU A 60 8.35 -5.71 4.85
C LEU A 60 9.21 -5.38 3.63
N GLY A 61 8.76 -4.46 2.81
CA GLY A 61 9.35 -4.10 1.53
C GLY A 61 8.29 -3.50 0.59
N GLY A 62 8.61 -3.35 -0.69
CA GLY A 62 7.66 -2.87 -1.68
C GLY A 62 6.62 -3.90 -2.11
N THR A 63 5.88 -3.55 -3.15
CA THR A 63 4.76 -4.32 -3.71
C THR A 63 5.08 -5.80 -3.93
N TYR A 64 6.20 -6.13 -4.59
CA TYR A 64 6.57 -7.52 -4.87
C TYR A 64 6.80 -8.34 -3.61
N ILE A 65 7.43 -7.75 -2.59
CA ILE A 65 7.73 -8.45 -1.34
C ILE A 65 6.43 -8.77 -0.59
N CYS A 66 5.51 -7.80 -0.49
CA CYS A 66 4.21 -8.00 0.15
C CYS A 66 3.36 -9.03 -0.61
N GLN A 67 3.32 -8.96 -1.94
CA GLN A 67 2.63 -9.95 -2.77
C GLN A 67 3.18 -11.36 -2.56
N GLN A 68 4.49 -11.54 -2.55
CA GLN A 68 5.10 -12.85 -2.31
C GLN A 68 4.85 -13.35 -0.88
N ALA A 69 4.88 -12.45 0.11
CA ALA A 69 4.56 -12.81 1.50
C ALA A 69 3.12 -13.30 1.65
N LEU A 70 2.16 -12.66 0.93
CA LEU A 70 0.76 -13.05 0.91
C LEU A 70 0.57 -14.42 0.23
N LEU A 71 1.19 -14.65 -0.94
CA LEU A 71 1.13 -15.92 -1.66
C LEU A 71 1.75 -17.07 -0.85
N ALA A 72 2.85 -16.81 -0.16
CA ALA A 72 3.52 -17.78 0.70
C ALA A 72 2.80 -18.02 2.06
N GLY A 73 1.69 -17.30 2.34
CA GLY A 73 0.98 -17.40 3.61
C GLY A 73 1.78 -16.90 4.81
N ARG A 74 2.74 -16.03 4.58
CA ARG A 74 3.51 -15.35 5.64
C ARG A 74 2.76 -14.16 6.23
N ILE A 75 1.89 -13.54 5.44
CA ILE A 75 0.88 -12.57 5.86
C ILE A 75 -0.48 -13.03 5.33
N ASP A 76 -1.57 -12.60 5.95
CA ASP A 76 -2.93 -12.95 5.57
C ASP A 76 -3.63 -11.82 4.80
N VAL A 77 -3.25 -10.58 5.10
CA VAL A 77 -3.82 -9.37 4.49
C VAL A 77 -2.81 -8.23 4.50
N TYR A 78 -2.85 -7.38 3.48
CA TYR A 78 -2.21 -6.07 3.44
C TYR A 78 -3.00 -5.13 2.53
N VAL A 79 -2.71 -3.83 2.55
CA VAL A 79 -3.31 -2.86 1.63
C VAL A 79 -2.45 -2.70 0.40
N GLU A 80 -3.07 -2.80 -0.78
CA GLU A 80 -2.46 -2.53 -2.08
C GLU A 80 -3.24 -1.43 -2.80
N TYR A 81 -2.68 -0.88 -3.85
CA TYR A 81 -3.35 0.12 -4.69
C TYR A 81 -3.72 -0.48 -6.03
N THR A 82 -4.94 -0.19 -6.50
CA THR A 82 -5.51 -0.84 -7.70
C THR A 82 -4.65 -0.68 -8.94
N GLY A 83 -4.13 0.52 -9.22
CA GLY A 83 -3.24 0.76 -10.36
C GLY A 83 -1.91 0.01 -10.24
N THR A 84 -1.36 -0.08 -9.03
CA THR A 84 -0.15 -0.87 -8.76
C THR A 84 -0.40 -2.36 -8.97
N ALA A 85 -1.51 -2.88 -8.46
CA ALA A 85 -1.90 -4.27 -8.66
C ALA A 85 -2.07 -4.59 -10.16
N LEU A 86 -2.72 -3.69 -10.91
CA LEU A 86 -2.96 -3.84 -12.35
C LEU A 86 -1.65 -3.89 -13.14
N THR A 87 -0.81 -2.86 -12.99
CA THR A 87 0.36 -2.68 -13.86
C THR A 87 1.57 -3.49 -13.38
N THR A 88 1.85 -3.47 -12.06
CA THR A 88 3.07 -4.07 -11.50
C THR A 88 2.94 -5.58 -11.29
N ILE A 89 1.81 -6.05 -10.74
CA ILE A 89 1.63 -7.48 -10.43
C ILE A 89 0.99 -8.23 -11.59
N LEU A 90 -0.10 -7.71 -12.12
CA LEU A 90 -0.88 -8.39 -13.16
C LEU A 90 -0.31 -8.17 -14.57
N LYS A 91 0.60 -7.21 -14.74
CA LYS A 91 1.20 -6.85 -16.04
C LYS A 91 0.14 -6.55 -17.11
N GLN A 92 -0.89 -5.82 -16.70
CA GLN A 92 -1.92 -5.33 -17.60
C GLN A 92 -1.60 -3.91 -18.05
N PRO A 93 -2.05 -3.50 -19.25
CA PRO A 93 -1.95 -2.12 -19.70
C PRO A 93 -2.59 -1.15 -18.71
N VAL A 94 -2.10 0.09 -18.70
CA VAL A 94 -2.67 1.18 -17.91
C VAL A 94 -4.12 1.43 -18.36
N GLU A 95 -5.03 1.52 -17.41
CA GLU A 95 -6.43 1.91 -17.57
C GLU A 95 -6.74 3.08 -16.62
N HIS A 96 -7.66 3.96 -17.03
CA HIS A 96 -7.91 5.21 -16.29
C HIS A 96 -9.30 5.25 -15.62
N ASN A 97 -10.19 4.30 -15.93
CA ASN A 97 -11.48 4.20 -15.24
C ASN A 97 -11.29 3.41 -13.93
N ALA A 98 -11.56 4.05 -12.79
CA ALA A 98 -11.32 3.46 -11.47
C ALA A 98 -12.14 2.18 -11.21
N GLU A 99 -13.39 2.16 -11.69
CA GLU A 99 -14.27 0.99 -11.54
C GLU A 99 -13.79 -0.18 -12.39
N ASP A 100 -13.39 0.07 -13.63
CA ASP A 100 -12.87 -0.96 -14.54
C ASP A 100 -11.55 -1.54 -14.00
N VAL A 101 -10.64 -0.67 -13.52
CA VAL A 101 -9.39 -1.10 -12.88
C VAL A 101 -9.67 -1.98 -11.66
N TYR A 102 -10.54 -1.53 -10.74
CA TYR A 102 -10.90 -2.31 -9.55
C TYR A 102 -11.49 -3.68 -9.92
N ASN A 103 -12.48 -3.72 -10.82
CA ASN A 103 -13.14 -4.95 -11.22
C ASN A 103 -12.18 -5.94 -11.87
N LYS A 104 -11.31 -5.45 -12.77
CA LYS A 104 -10.28 -6.26 -13.42
C LYS A 104 -9.25 -6.81 -12.43
N VAL A 105 -8.78 -5.98 -11.50
CA VAL A 105 -7.86 -6.43 -10.43
C VAL A 105 -8.53 -7.50 -9.58
N LYS A 106 -9.77 -7.29 -9.14
CA LYS A 106 -10.54 -8.25 -8.34
C LYS A 106 -10.67 -9.60 -9.03
N GLU A 107 -11.08 -9.62 -10.30
CA GLU A 107 -11.23 -10.84 -11.09
C GLU A 107 -9.91 -11.59 -11.26
N LEU A 108 -8.85 -10.86 -11.67
CA LEU A 108 -7.56 -11.48 -11.95
C LEU A 108 -6.82 -11.94 -10.69
N TYR A 109 -6.98 -11.25 -9.56
CA TYR A 109 -6.42 -11.70 -8.28
C TYR A 109 -7.11 -12.98 -7.79
N ALA A 110 -8.43 -13.06 -7.93
CA ALA A 110 -9.18 -14.27 -7.59
C ALA A 110 -8.77 -15.46 -8.48
N SER A 111 -8.73 -15.28 -9.80
CA SER A 111 -8.49 -16.35 -10.75
C SER A 111 -7.03 -16.81 -10.79
N ARG A 112 -6.05 -15.89 -10.70
CA ARG A 112 -4.63 -16.22 -10.85
C ARG A 112 -3.96 -16.59 -9.53
N PHE A 113 -4.38 -15.98 -8.42
CA PHE A 113 -3.66 -16.07 -7.17
C PHE A 113 -4.48 -16.66 -6.02
N ASN A 114 -5.78 -16.89 -6.20
CA ASN A 114 -6.69 -17.27 -5.12
C ASN A 114 -6.66 -16.27 -3.95
N LEU A 115 -6.65 -14.98 -4.30
CA LEU A 115 -6.69 -13.84 -3.39
C LEU A 115 -7.97 -13.05 -3.60
N SER A 116 -8.52 -12.51 -2.52
CA SER A 116 -9.72 -11.68 -2.54
C SER A 116 -9.33 -10.22 -2.42
N VAL A 117 -9.80 -9.37 -3.33
CA VAL A 117 -9.66 -7.92 -3.27
C VAL A 117 -10.92 -7.34 -2.65
N MET A 118 -10.77 -6.71 -1.49
CA MET A 118 -11.87 -6.10 -0.76
C MET A 118 -12.27 -4.77 -1.40
N PRO A 119 -13.45 -4.22 -1.07
CA PRO A 119 -13.84 -2.89 -1.57
C PRO A 119 -12.82 -1.81 -1.21
N PRO A 120 -12.70 -0.74 -2.05
CA PRO A 120 -11.80 0.36 -1.78
C PRO A 120 -12.08 1.04 -0.44
N LEU A 121 -11.03 1.44 0.26
CA LEU A 121 -11.10 2.10 1.57
C LEU A 121 -11.72 3.50 1.49
N GLY A 122 -11.63 4.18 0.32
CA GLY A 122 -12.30 5.45 0.06
C GLY A 122 -11.38 6.60 -0.36
N PHE A 123 -10.09 6.33 -0.57
CA PHE A 123 -9.13 7.31 -1.06
C PHE A 123 -8.29 6.75 -2.22
N ASP A 124 -7.65 7.66 -2.94
CA ASP A 124 -6.74 7.39 -4.06
C ASP A 124 -5.37 7.99 -3.75
N ASP A 125 -4.31 7.19 -3.86
CA ASP A 125 -2.94 7.62 -3.61
C ASP A 125 -2.10 7.56 -4.89
N THR A 126 -2.32 8.53 -5.77
CA THR A 126 -1.63 8.60 -7.06
C THR A 126 -0.20 9.11 -6.93
N PHE A 127 0.66 8.72 -7.86
CA PHE A 127 1.96 9.36 -8.02
C PHE A 127 1.83 10.82 -8.44
N VAL A 128 2.70 11.65 -7.87
CA VAL A 128 2.79 13.07 -8.20
C VAL A 128 4.23 13.48 -8.43
N LEU A 129 4.48 14.34 -9.41
CA LEU A 129 5.77 15.01 -9.53
C LEU A 129 5.77 16.27 -8.67
N VAL A 130 6.80 16.39 -7.85
CA VAL A 130 6.96 17.47 -6.85
C VAL A 130 8.23 18.25 -7.10
N VAL A 131 8.10 19.56 -7.11
CA VAL A 131 9.22 20.51 -7.19
C VAL A 131 9.15 21.51 -6.03
N LYS A 132 10.23 22.26 -5.77
CA LYS A 132 10.18 23.37 -4.82
C LYS A 132 9.23 24.46 -5.32
N GLY A 133 8.50 25.09 -4.40
CA GLY A 133 7.61 26.20 -4.71
C GLY A 133 8.34 27.39 -5.31
N GLU A 134 9.58 27.66 -4.89
CA GLU A 134 10.44 28.68 -5.50
C GLU A 134 10.66 28.42 -7.01
N THR A 135 11.00 27.17 -7.36
CA THR A 135 11.20 26.74 -8.76
C THR A 135 9.91 26.92 -9.56
N ALA A 136 8.78 26.41 -9.02
CA ALA A 136 7.48 26.49 -9.70
C ALA A 136 7.03 27.95 -9.95
N ARG A 137 7.23 28.84 -8.96
CA ARG A 137 6.87 30.28 -9.09
C ARG A 137 7.78 31.00 -10.06
N LYS A 138 9.09 30.78 -9.98
CA LYS A 138 10.08 31.43 -10.87
C LYS A 138 9.79 31.15 -12.33
N ASP A 139 9.51 29.90 -12.65
CA ASP A 139 9.34 29.42 -14.03
C ASP A 139 7.86 29.30 -14.43
N HIS A 140 6.92 29.75 -13.57
CA HIS A 140 5.46 29.68 -13.77
C HIS A 140 4.95 28.28 -14.12
N ILE A 141 5.53 27.25 -13.50
CA ILE A 141 5.21 25.83 -13.77
C ILE A 141 4.07 25.39 -12.86
N ARG A 142 3.03 24.77 -13.43
CA ARG A 142 1.90 24.18 -12.70
C ARG A 142 1.56 22.75 -13.14
N THR A 143 2.01 22.35 -14.32
CA THR A 143 1.69 21.05 -14.92
C THR A 143 2.96 20.32 -15.33
N ILE A 144 2.88 19.01 -15.47
CA ILE A 144 4.01 18.20 -15.96
C ILE A 144 4.40 18.64 -17.39
N SER A 145 3.41 18.93 -18.27
CA SER A 145 3.71 19.48 -19.61
C SER A 145 4.43 20.84 -19.55
N GLY A 146 4.04 21.69 -18.60
CA GLY A 146 4.69 22.99 -18.38
C GLY A 146 6.13 22.88 -17.90
N ALA A 147 6.49 21.76 -17.26
CA ALA A 147 7.84 21.50 -16.79
C ALA A 147 8.83 21.04 -17.89
N VAL A 148 8.32 20.56 -19.02
CA VAL A 148 9.15 19.96 -20.11
C VAL A 148 10.30 20.86 -20.57
N PRO A 149 10.12 22.18 -20.82
CA PRO A 149 11.21 23.06 -21.25
C PRO A 149 12.35 23.21 -20.23
N TYR A 150 12.02 23.01 -18.93
CA TYR A 150 12.93 23.22 -17.80
C TYR A 150 13.62 21.94 -17.36
N ALA A 151 12.99 20.77 -17.61
CA ALA A 151 13.45 19.46 -17.15
C ALA A 151 14.92 19.16 -17.52
N ARG A 152 15.41 19.69 -18.65
CA ARG A 152 16.82 19.55 -19.09
C ARG A 152 17.84 20.15 -18.12
N HIS A 153 17.43 20.94 -17.14
CA HIS A 153 18.26 21.52 -16.11
C HIS A 153 18.09 20.86 -14.77
N TRP A 154 17.14 19.89 -14.66
CA TRP A 154 16.79 19.24 -13.41
C TRP A 154 17.49 17.90 -13.21
N ARG A 155 17.85 17.64 -11.99
CA ARG A 155 18.33 16.35 -11.48
C ARG A 155 17.14 15.64 -10.85
N PRO A 156 16.64 14.55 -11.42
CA PRO A 156 15.51 13.84 -10.88
C PRO A 156 15.93 12.87 -9.77
N GLY A 157 15.09 12.72 -8.73
CA GLY A 157 15.20 11.73 -7.66
C GLY A 157 13.92 10.93 -7.52
N PHE A 158 14.01 9.59 -7.58
CA PHE A 158 12.83 8.73 -7.59
C PHE A 158 13.01 7.52 -6.67
N GLY A 159 11.88 6.96 -6.19
CA GLY A 159 11.88 5.69 -5.49
C GLY A 159 12.27 4.52 -6.41
N TYR A 160 12.84 3.44 -5.84
CA TYR A 160 13.29 2.28 -6.63
C TYR A 160 12.16 1.68 -7.46
N GLU A 161 10.97 1.46 -6.87
CA GLU A 161 9.82 0.89 -7.61
C GLU A 161 9.36 1.81 -8.75
N PHE A 162 9.36 3.14 -8.56
CA PHE A 162 8.98 4.09 -9.60
C PHE A 162 9.90 4.00 -10.82
N MET A 163 11.18 3.69 -10.61
CA MET A 163 12.14 3.49 -11.70
C MET A 163 11.87 2.23 -12.53
N GLU A 164 11.29 1.19 -11.93
CA GLU A 164 11.13 -0.14 -12.54
C GLU A 164 9.73 -0.40 -13.11
N ARG A 165 8.74 0.41 -12.74
CA ARG A 165 7.33 0.19 -13.10
C ARG A 165 7.02 0.71 -14.51
N GLU A 166 6.08 0.05 -15.20
CA GLU A 166 5.56 0.50 -16.50
C GLU A 166 4.83 1.85 -16.42
N ASP A 167 4.08 2.08 -15.32
CA ASP A 167 3.42 3.33 -14.98
C ASP A 167 4.34 4.29 -14.19
N GLY A 168 5.64 4.04 -14.21
CA GLY A 168 6.67 4.83 -13.53
C GLY A 168 7.47 5.75 -14.47
N TYR A 169 8.79 5.81 -14.23
CA TYR A 169 9.70 6.77 -14.84
C TYR A 169 9.74 6.73 -16.38
N GLU A 170 9.96 5.55 -16.97
CA GLU A 170 10.14 5.45 -18.42
C GLU A 170 8.87 5.82 -19.20
N GLY A 171 7.72 5.33 -18.74
CA GLY A 171 6.43 5.68 -19.32
C GLY A 171 6.10 7.17 -19.17
N LEU A 172 6.38 7.76 -18.01
CA LEU A 172 6.22 9.19 -17.76
C LEU A 172 7.06 10.04 -18.73
N VAL A 173 8.35 9.72 -18.82
CA VAL A 173 9.28 10.42 -19.72
C VAL A 173 8.82 10.35 -21.16
N LYS A 174 8.41 9.18 -21.61
CA LYS A 174 7.89 8.96 -22.98
C LYS A 174 6.61 9.76 -23.23
N THR A 175 5.64 9.70 -22.31
CA THR A 175 4.33 10.33 -22.46
C THR A 175 4.42 11.86 -22.50
N TYR A 176 5.26 12.44 -21.65
CA TYR A 176 5.43 13.89 -21.57
C TYR A 176 6.56 14.44 -22.45
N GLY A 177 7.44 13.61 -22.96
CA GLY A 177 8.65 14.04 -23.67
C GLY A 177 9.67 14.71 -22.76
N LEU A 178 9.71 14.32 -21.49
CA LEU A 178 10.66 14.84 -20.50
C LEU A 178 12.10 14.43 -20.87
N LYS A 179 13.02 15.38 -20.75
CA LYS A 179 14.47 15.16 -20.91
C LYS A 179 15.17 15.81 -19.74
N PHE A 180 15.56 15.00 -18.76
CA PHE A 180 16.25 15.51 -17.58
C PHE A 180 17.73 15.82 -17.86
N GLY A 181 18.29 16.76 -17.10
CA GLY A 181 19.68 17.21 -17.24
C GLY A 181 20.72 16.23 -16.67
N ALA A 182 20.26 15.26 -15.90
CA ALA A 182 21.08 14.20 -15.30
C ALA A 182 20.31 12.88 -15.29
N PRO A 183 20.99 11.73 -15.20
CA PRO A 183 20.35 10.46 -14.91
C PRO A 183 19.60 10.51 -13.58
N PRO A 184 18.44 9.83 -13.47
CA PRO A 184 17.67 9.80 -12.23
C PRO A 184 18.47 9.11 -11.11
N ARG A 185 18.37 9.67 -9.90
CA ARG A 185 18.89 9.05 -8.68
C ARG A 185 17.80 8.21 -8.03
N ALA A 186 18.01 6.90 -7.97
CA ALA A 186 17.13 6.02 -7.20
C ALA A 186 17.51 6.11 -5.72
N MET A 187 16.48 6.23 -4.84
CA MET A 187 16.68 6.31 -3.40
C MET A 187 15.46 5.81 -2.64
N ASP A 188 15.62 5.61 -1.32
CA ASP A 188 14.52 5.29 -0.42
C ASP A 188 13.48 6.40 -0.40
N LEU A 189 12.18 6.04 -0.30
CA LEU A 189 11.07 6.98 -0.33
C LEU A 189 11.17 8.03 0.80
N GLY A 190 11.65 7.64 1.98
CA GLY A 190 11.85 8.55 3.12
C GLY A 190 12.91 9.63 2.88
N LEU A 191 13.77 9.48 1.88
CA LEU A 191 14.84 10.44 1.56
C LEU A 191 14.46 11.44 0.45
N LEU A 192 13.40 11.18 -0.33
CA LEU A 192 13.05 11.98 -1.52
C LEU A 192 12.87 13.47 -1.22
N TYR A 193 12.02 13.79 -0.27
CA TYR A 193 11.72 15.18 0.08
C TYR A 193 12.91 15.88 0.75
N ARG A 194 13.71 15.14 1.52
CA ARG A 194 14.95 15.67 2.09
C ARG A 194 15.97 16.01 1.01
N ALA A 195 16.14 15.13 0.04
CA ALA A 195 17.04 15.36 -1.11
C ALA A 195 16.57 16.58 -1.95
N LEU A 196 15.24 16.78 -2.08
CA LEU A 196 14.67 17.95 -2.75
C LEU A 196 14.91 19.24 -1.95
N LEU A 197 14.74 19.23 -0.62
CA LEU A 197 15.02 20.37 0.25
C LEU A 197 16.51 20.76 0.22
N ASP A 198 17.39 19.77 0.34
CA ASP A 198 18.84 19.97 0.35
C ASP A 198 19.44 20.23 -1.05
N GLN A 199 18.58 20.41 -2.07
CA GLN A 199 18.97 20.70 -3.45
C GLN A 199 19.90 19.62 -4.07
N GLN A 200 19.81 18.39 -3.60
CA GLN A 200 20.52 17.28 -4.21
C GLN A 200 19.82 16.79 -5.49
N VAL A 201 18.52 16.99 -5.56
CA VAL A 201 17.62 16.80 -6.71
C VAL A 201 16.72 18.00 -6.87
N ASP A 202 16.13 18.18 -8.06
CA ASP A 202 15.29 19.33 -8.41
C ASP A 202 13.82 18.94 -8.58
N VAL A 203 13.55 17.67 -8.78
CA VAL A 203 12.22 17.07 -8.89
C VAL A 203 12.22 15.67 -8.28
N VAL A 204 11.12 15.30 -7.61
CA VAL A 204 10.90 13.96 -7.08
C VAL A 204 9.53 13.43 -7.54
N ALA A 205 9.36 12.11 -7.54
CA ALA A 205 8.04 11.49 -7.58
C ALA A 205 7.67 11.08 -6.15
N GLY A 206 6.64 11.68 -5.62
CA GLY A 206 6.01 11.37 -4.35
C GLY A 206 4.60 10.82 -4.57
N ASN A 207 3.84 10.74 -3.49
CA ASN A 207 2.45 10.32 -3.47
C ASN A 207 1.53 11.50 -3.11
N SER A 208 0.30 11.51 -3.63
CA SER A 208 -0.67 12.59 -3.40
C SER A 208 -1.10 12.75 -1.94
N THR A 209 -0.85 11.72 -1.13
CA THR A 209 -1.16 11.67 0.31
C THR A 209 0.04 11.90 1.22
N ASP A 210 1.21 12.24 0.63
CA ASP A 210 2.43 12.48 1.39
C ASP A 210 2.30 13.71 2.31
N ALA A 211 2.58 13.52 3.60
CA ALA A 211 2.51 14.56 4.62
C ALA A 211 3.38 15.78 4.33
N GLN A 212 4.50 15.58 3.66
CA GLN A 212 5.48 16.63 3.33
C GLN A 212 4.91 17.66 2.36
N LEU A 213 3.89 17.32 1.59
CA LEU A 213 3.24 18.23 0.64
C LEU A 213 2.56 19.41 1.33
N GLU A 214 2.03 19.21 2.56
CA GLU A 214 1.40 20.27 3.36
C GLU A 214 2.41 20.99 4.25
N ALA A 215 3.45 20.31 4.71
CA ALA A 215 4.38 20.82 5.69
C ALA A 215 5.45 21.78 5.13
N ARG A 216 5.61 21.88 3.81
CA ARG A 216 6.72 22.59 3.15
C ARG A 216 6.24 23.33 1.89
N ASP A 217 7.06 24.28 1.43
CA ASP A 217 6.85 25.01 0.18
C ASP A 217 7.18 24.12 -1.03
N PHE A 218 6.33 23.12 -1.26
CA PHE A 218 6.36 22.25 -2.41
C PHE A 218 5.20 22.53 -3.35
N VAL A 219 5.38 22.23 -4.63
CA VAL A 219 4.34 22.31 -5.64
C VAL A 219 4.23 20.96 -6.34
N VAL A 220 3.04 20.39 -6.28
CA VAL A 220 2.64 19.23 -7.06
C VAL A 220 2.35 19.68 -8.49
N LEU A 221 3.00 19.07 -9.46
CA LEU A 221 2.75 19.32 -10.87
C LEU A 221 1.55 18.48 -11.32
N GLN A 222 0.53 19.16 -11.85
CA GLN A 222 -0.67 18.51 -12.35
C GLN A 222 -0.33 17.54 -13.50
N ASP A 223 -0.81 16.32 -13.40
CA ASP A 223 -0.78 15.33 -14.50
C ASP A 223 -1.86 15.66 -15.54
N ASN A 224 -1.57 16.63 -16.40
CA ASN A 224 -2.52 17.16 -17.38
C ASN A 224 -2.69 16.29 -18.64
N LYS A 225 -1.99 15.18 -18.73
CA LYS A 225 -2.21 14.13 -19.74
C LYS A 225 -2.86 12.87 -19.19
N HIS A 226 -3.17 12.87 -17.87
CA HIS A 226 -3.75 11.72 -17.18
C HIS A 226 -2.94 10.44 -17.41
N TYR A 227 -1.62 10.54 -17.20
CA TYR A 227 -0.70 9.43 -17.40
C TYR A 227 -0.85 8.35 -16.34
N PHE A 228 -1.02 8.76 -15.08
CA PHE A 228 -1.15 7.82 -13.98
C PHE A 228 -2.54 7.17 -13.94
N PRO A 229 -2.62 5.84 -13.70
CA PRO A 229 -3.89 5.18 -13.45
C PRO A 229 -4.46 5.58 -12.08
N PRO A 230 -5.72 5.23 -11.77
CA PRO A 230 -6.25 5.34 -10.42
C PRO A 230 -5.56 4.35 -9.48
N TYR A 231 -5.26 4.79 -8.25
CA TYR A 231 -4.60 4.00 -7.21
C TYR A 231 -5.47 3.92 -5.95
N GLN A 232 -6.70 3.43 -6.08
CA GLN A 232 -7.57 3.23 -4.94
C GLN A 232 -6.96 2.22 -3.97
N ALA A 233 -6.88 2.58 -2.69
CA ALA A 233 -6.38 1.69 -1.64
C ALA A 233 -7.38 0.57 -1.36
N VAL A 234 -6.94 -0.69 -1.49
CA VAL A 234 -7.77 -1.88 -1.31
C VAL A 234 -7.09 -2.91 -0.42
N PRO A 235 -7.76 -3.47 0.60
CA PRO A 235 -7.22 -4.62 1.29
C PRO A 235 -7.22 -5.84 0.38
N ILE A 236 -6.08 -6.54 0.31
CA ILE A 236 -5.96 -7.83 -0.39
C ILE A 236 -5.76 -8.90 0.67
N VAL A 237 -6.61 -9.90 0.64
CA VAL A 237 -6.67 -10.95 1.65
C VAL A 237 -6.65 -12.34 1.01
N ARG A 238 -6.02 -13.29 1.65
CA ARG A 238 -6.04 -14.68 1.21
C ARG A 238 -7.44 -15.25 1.30
N THR A 239 -7.94 -15.82 0.22
CA THR A 239 -9.26 -16.46 0.20
C THR A 239 -9.37 -17.58 1.25
N GLN A 240 -8.25 -18.28 1.51
CA GLN A 240 -8.17 -19.27 2.57
C GLN A 240 -8.42 -18.66 3.96
N THR A 241 -7.90 -17.47 4.24
CA THR A 241 -8.12 -16.78 5.51
C THR A 241 -9.60 -16.43 5.70
N LEU A 242 -10.27 -15.93 4.65
CA LEU A 242 -11.71 -15.65 4.69
C LEU A 242 -12.55 -16.92 4.91
N SER A 243 -12.15 -18.04 4.30
CA SER A 243 -12.84 -19.34 4.47
C SER A 243 -12.68 -19.88 5.90
N GLN A 244 -11.51 -19.69 6.50
CA GLN A 244 -11.21 -20.14 7.87
C GLN A 244 -11.82 -19.22 8.92
N HIS A 245 -11.91 -17.93 8.63
CA HIS A 245 -12.37 -16.88 9.53
C HIS A 245 -13.37 -15.95 8.81
N PRO A 246 -14.65 -16.38 8.60
CA PRO A 246 -15.63 -15.61 7.83
C PRO A 246 -15.89 -14.20 8.38
N ALA A 247 -15.73 -13.98 9.70
CA ALA A 247 -15.88 -12.66 10.31
C ALA A 247 -14.88 -11.62 9.78
N VAL A 248 -13.72 -12.06 9.25
CA VAL A 248 -12.72 -11.17 8.66
C VAL A 248 -13.26 -10.43 7.43
N TYR A 249 -14.08 -11.10 6.61
CA TYR A 249 -14.72 -10.46 5.46
C TYR A 249 -15.57 -9.27 5.88
N GLY A 250 -16.50 -9.48 6.81
CA GLY A 250 -17.40 -8.42 7.28
C GLY A 250 -16.64 -7.27 7.97
N ALA A 251 -15.60 -7.59 8.73
CA ALA A 251 -14.76 -6.57 9.36
C ALA A 251 -14.04 -5.71 8.31
N LEU A 252 -13.44 -6.31 7.28
CA LEU A 252 -12.78 -5.55 6.21
C LEU A 252 -13.78 -4.74 5.38
N GLU A 253 -14.99 -5.27 5.13
CA GLU A 253 -16.05 -4.58 4.39
C GLU A 253 -16.54 -3.32 5.12
N GLN A 254 -16.54 -3.29 6.45
CA GLN A 254 -16.90 -2.11 7.25
C GLN A 254 -15.98 -0.91 7.00
N LEU A 255 -14.75 -1.13 6.56
CA LEU A 255 -13.79 -0.06 6.22
C LEU A 255 -14.04 0.54 4.83
N ALA A 256 -14.89 -0.06 4.00
CA ALA A 256 -15.15 0.38 2.63
C ALA A 256 -15.68 1.82 2.59
N GLY A 257 -15.00 2.70 1.86
CA GLY A 257 -15.39 4.09 1.69
C GLY A 257 -15.29 4.96 2.95
N LYS A 258 -14.65 4.49 4.03
CA LYS A 258 -14.61 5.18 5.32
C LYS A 258 -13.43 6.13 5.50
N ILE A 259 -12.40 6.01 4.67
CA ILE A 259 -11.17 6.79 4.77
C ILE A 259 -11.12 7.73 3.58
N SER A 260 -11.15 9.04 3.82
CA SER A 260 -10.97 10.04 2.75
C SER A 260 -9.49 10.38 2.54
N ASP A 261 -9.18 11.04 1.41
CA ASP A 261 -7.83 11.59 1.15
C ASP A 261 -7.38 12.54 2.26
N ALA A 262 -8.29 13.33 2.83
CA ALA A 262 -7.99 14.22 3.94
C ALA A 262 -7.66 13.46 5.22
N ASP A 263 -8.37 12.37 5.50
CA ASP A 263 -8.10 11.53 6.67
C ASP A 263 -6.71 10.92 6.62
N ILE A 264 -6.36 10.33 5.47
CA ILE A 264 -5.07 9.65 5.35
C ILE A 264 -3.91 10.64 5.33
N ARG A 265 -4.04 11.80 4.67
CA ARG A 265 -3.03 12.87 4.74
C ARG A 265 -2.81 13.35 6.18
N ARG A 266 -3.89 13.55 6.94
CA ARG A 266 -3.79 13.94 8.35
C ARG A 266 -3.04 12.88 9.17
N LEU A 267 -3.40 11.61 9.03
CA LEU A 267 -2.72 10.53 9.75
C LEU A 267 -1.23 10.43 9.36
N ASN A 268 -0.92 10.55 8.08
CA ASN A 268 0.45 10.58 7.59
C ASN A 268 1.24 11.75 8.17
N TYR A 269 0.61 12.94 8.28
CA TYR A 269 1.21 14.13 8.87
C TYR A 269 1.47 13.95 10.37
N GLU A 270 0.49 13.49 11.13
CA GLU A 270 0.61 13.21 12.57
C GLU A 270 1.77 12.24 12.87
N VAL A 271 1.90 11.18 12.08
CA VAL A 271 2.95 10.18 12.28
C VAL A 271 4.32 10.66 11.78
N THR A 272 4.37 11.25 10.58
CA THR A 272 5.66 11.61 9.96
C THR A 272 6.24 12.92 10.50
N THR A 273 5.38 13.93 10.74
CA THR A 273 5.81 15.30 11.08
C THR A 273 5.72 15.57 12.57
N GLU A 274 4.65 15.13 13.21
CA GLU A 274 4.45 15.32 14.64
C GLU A 274 5.04 14.19 15.49
N HIS A 275 5.54 13.12 14.83
CA HIS A 275 6.13 11.96 15.46
C HIS A 275 5.21 11.26 16.46
N ARG A 276 3.89 11.28 16.20
CA ARG A 276 2.92 10.55 17.00
C ARG A 276 3.10 9.04 16.84
N ASP A 277 2.81 8.33 17.90
CA ASP A 277 2.76 6.85 17.84
C ASP A 277 1.65 6.40 16.90
N VAL A 278 1.99 5.51 15.96
CA VAL A 278 1.07 5.05 14.92
C VAL A 278 -0.16 4.36 15.52
N ALA A 279 0.05 3.51 16.54
CA ALA A 279 -1.06 2.77 17.14
C ALA A 279 -2.05 3.70 17.85
N GLN A 280 -1.55 4.76 18.51
CA GLN A 280 -2.40 5.75 19.16
C GLN A 280 -3.15 6.60 18.15
N ALA A 281 -2.49 7.11 17.10
CA ALA A 281 -3.13 7.92 16.07
C ALA A 281 -4.25 7.16 15.37
N VAL A 282 -4.00 5.89 15.02
CA VAL A 282 -4.98 5.00 14.40
C VAL A 282 -6.13 4.68 15.35
N GLN A 283 -5.86 4.42 16.62
CA GLN A 283 -6.90 4.13 17.61
C GLN A 283 -7.87 5.31 17.77
N GLU A 284 -7.36 6.53 17.85
CA GLU A 284 -8.19 7.74 17.93
C GLU A 284 -9.01 7.90 16.66
N PHE A 285 -8.40 7.74 15.48
CA PHE A 285 -9.10 7.81 14.21
C PHE A 285 -10.24 6.80 14.10
N LEU A 286 -10.01 5.52 14.44
CA LEU A 286 -11.04 4.48 14.40
C LEU A 286 -12.20 4.79 15.35
N ARG A 287 -11.91 5.31 16.54
CA ARG A 287 -12.95 5.74 17.48
C ARG A 287 -13.76 6.93 16.92
N ASP A 288 -13.11 7.96 16.37
CA ASP A 288 -13.78 9.13 15.82
C ASP A 288 -14.66 8.80 14.60
N LYS A 289 -14.30 7.76 13.86
CA LYS A 289 -15.10 7.23 12.73
C LYS A 289 -16.15 6.20 13.15
N HIS A 290 -16.31 5.91 14.45
CA HIS A 290 -17.19 4.84 14.96
C HIS A 290 -16.89 3.46 14.36
N LEU A 291 -15.62 3.20 14.08
CA LEU A 291 -15.11 1.92 13.57
C LEU A 291 -14.38 1.12 14.67
N GLY A 292 -14.24 1.72 15.84
CA GLY A 292 -13.57 1.16 17.01
C GLY A 292 -14.51 0.76 18.15
N ASP A 293 -15.82 0.82 17.95
CA ASP A 293 -16.83 0.51 18.97
C ASP A 293 -17.25 -0.97 18.96
#